data_6042464c2e5921b599c71c57e6946523
#
_entry.id   6042464c2e5921b599c71c57e6946523
#
_cell.length_a   1.000
_cell.length_b   1.000
_cell.length_c   1.000
_cell.angle_alpha   90.00
_cell.angle_beta   90.00
_cell.angle_gamma   90.00
#
_symmetry.space_group_name_H-M   'P 1'
#
loop_
_entity.id
_entity.type
_entity.pdbx_description
1 polymer ?
#
loop_
_entity_poly.entity_id
_entity_poly.type
_entity_poly.pdbx_seq_one_letter_code
_entity_poly.pdbx_strand_id
1 'polypeptide(L)'
;DGFDLSDFIWEFIGTYIERFKSKYDYFERKDQLGENFDQSIDIDIHKFRKYFIDIMNGNVVNEKNCLLAIYGAYAIVLGQDIFKKKIFFHHIHHHEKLASFIKDFPATKIISMTRDPRANITSGVYNHKKYNPESMNGAHQYFYINRILKDARALEIYNNEFISIKLESLGRENTLRQLAIWLGIEYSEKLKISTWAGLIWNGDRLSQQKRRGVGFSKELLANNWEDILSKKDKYIFNFLMNKRLEHYNYNFKKINVISYLLIPFLNIMPLSYEKEMLSIPFIFKETMKKNPKLIILNYYYYIKRIILFQKYYWKTINNESFNLPYLG
;
A
#
# COMPACT_ATOMS: atom_id res chain seq x y z
N ASP A 1 -35.50 13.50 4.15
CA ASP A 1 -35.03 12.38 4.99
C ASP A 1 -33.79 12.85 5.73
N GLY A 2 -33.93 13.04 7.07
CA GLY A 2 -32.85 13.56 7.89
C GLY A 2 -31.77 12.48 8.11
N PHE A 3 -30.52 12.84 7.95
CA PHE A 3 -29.38 11.99 8.32
C PHE A 3 -29.36 11.77 9.83
N ASP A 4 -29.56 10.52 10.29
CA ASP A 4 -29.52 10.14 11.71
C ASP A 4 -28.12 9.65 12.08
N LEU A 5 -27.46 10.38 12.98
CA LEU A 5 -26.15 10.02 13.51
C LEU A 5 -26.14 8.67 14.24
N SER A 6 -27.27 8.32 14.89
CA SER A 6 -27.38 7.05 15.60
C SER A 6 -27.41 5.86 14.64
N ASP A 7 -28.16 6.00 13.55
CA ASP A 7 -28.21 4.96 12.51
C ASP A 7 -26.89 4.84 11.79
N PHE A 8 -26.27 5.96 11.43
CA PHE A 8 -24.95 5.97 10.81
C PHE A 8 -23.91 5.24 11.65
N ILE A 9 -23.83 5.53 12.94
CA ILE A 9 -22.78 4.90 13.77
C ILE A 9 -23.05 3.42 13.98
N TRP A 10 -24.31 2.98 14.02
CA TRP A 10 -24.63 1.56 14.08
C TRP A 10 -24.28 0.83 12.78
N GLU A 11 -24.55 1.42 11.62
CA GLU A 11 -24.17 0.88 10.33
C GLU A 11 -22.64 0.81 10.20
N PHE A 12 -21.94 1.87 10.63
CA PHE A 12 -20.47 1.89 10.68
C PHE A 12 -19.93 0.77 11.57
N ILE A 13 -20.46 0.61 12.78
CA ILE A 13 -20.07 -0.46 13.71
C ILE A 13 -20.30 -1.83 13.07
N GLY A 14 -21.48 -2.08 12.51
CA GLY A 14 -21.79 -3.36 11.86
C GLY A 14 -20.85 -3.70 10.70
N THR A 15 -20.40 -2.69 9.99
CA THR A 15 -19.55 -2.89 8.80
C THR A 15 -18.07 -2.91 9.10
N TYR A 16 -17.60 -2.08 10.05
CA TYR A 16 -16.16 -1.78 10.18
C TYR A 16 -15.55 -2.03 11.55
N ILE A 17 -16.31 -2.21 12.61
CA ILE A 17 -15.75 -2.24 13.98
C ILE A 17 -14.72 -3.36 14.18
N GLU A 18 -14.90 -4.49 13.52
CA GLU A 18 -13.95 -5.60 13.59
C GLU A 18 -12.53 -5.21 13.09
N ARG A 19 -12.45 -4.16 12.26
CA ARG A 19 -11.16 -3.61 11.79
C ARG A 19 -10.40 -2.83 12.85
N PHE A 20 -11.06 -2.46 13.92
CA PHE A 20 -10.48 -1.75 15.06
C PHE A 20 -10.02 -2.70 16.18
N LYS A 21 -10.42 -3.96 16.10
CA LYS A 21 -10.02 -5.03 17.02
C LYS A 21 -8.77 -5.74 16.51
N SER A 22 -8.05 -6.39 17.42
CA SER A 22 -6.86 -7.18 17.06
C SER A 22 -7.16 -8.49 16.33
N LYS A 23 -8.43 -8.89 16.25
CA LYS A 23 -8.89 -10.15 15.61
C LYS A 23 -9.68 -9.91 14.32
N TYR A 24 -9.56 -8.75 13.73
CA TYR A 24 -10.35 -8.37 12.57
C TYR A 24 -10.11 -9.26 11.36
N ASP A 25 -8.86 -9.51 11.03
CA ASP A 25 -8.50 -10.12 9.75
C ASP A 25 -7.74 -11.41 9.96
N TYR A 26 -8.22 -12.50 9.37
CA TYR A 26 -7.50 -13.77 9.44
C TYR A 26 -6.16 -13.77 8.68
N PHE A 27 -5.91 -12.77 7.82
CA PHE A 27 -4.60 -12.53 7.21
C PHE A 27 -3.62 -11.80 8.13
N GLU A 28 -4.10 -11.16 9.17
CA GLU A 28 -3.28 -10.42 10.12
C GLU A 28 -3.21 -11.13 11.47
N ARG A 29 -2.06 -11.03 12.13
CA ARG A 29 -1.81 -11.68 13.43
C ARG A 29 -2.26 -10.80 14.60
N LYS A 30 -3.49 -10.34 14.58
CA LYS A 30 -3.99 -9.34 15.53
C LYS A 30 -4.22 -9.88 16.94
N ASP A 31 -4.32 -11.17 17.08
CA ASP A 31 -4.40 -11.89 18.35
C ASP A 31 -3.01 -12.25 18.93
N GLN A 32 -1.95 -11.79 18.29
CA GLN A 32 -0.56 -12.04 18.66
C GLN A 32 0.23 -10.74 18.78
N LEU A 33 -0.40 -9.73 19.38
CA LEU A 33 0.25 -8.44 19.66
C LEU A 33 1.14 -8.55 20.92
N GLY A 34 1.98 -7.53 21.12
CA GLY A 34 2.88 -7.46 22.24
C GLY A 34 4.19 -8.20 22.03
N GLU A 35 5.10 -8.06 22.98
CA GLU A 35 6.44 -8.67 22.91
C GLU A 35 6.39 -10.19 22.90
N ASN A 36 5.45 -10.76 23.64
CA ASN A 36 5.33 -12.21 23.85
C ASN A 36 4.28 -12.85 22.93
N PHE A 37 3.64 -12.12 22.00
CA PHE A 37 2.56 -12.62 21.15
C PHE A 37 1.33 -13.10 21.93
N ASP A 38 1.03 -12.48 23.02
CA ASP A 38 0.00 -12.88 23.98
C ASP A 38 -1.05 -11.80 24.23
N GLN A 39 -0.93 -10.66 23.56
CA GLN A 39 -1.82 -9.53 23.74
C GLN A 39 -2.80 -9.40 22.57
N SER A 40 -3.98 -8.89 22.88
CA SER A 40 -5.03 -8.57 21.92
C SER A 40 -5.75 -7.30 22.32
N ILE A 41 -6.44 -6.69 21.35
CA ILE A 41 -7.28 -5.51 21.56
C ILE A 41 -8.72 -5.89 21.25
N ASP A 42 -9.62 -5.54 22.13
CA ASP A 42 -11.04 -5.53 21.89
C ASP A 42 -11.61 -4.14 22.12
N ILE A 43 -12.74 -3.85 21.50
CA ILE A 43 -13.40 -2.55 21.55
C ILE A 43 -14.79 -2.72 22.16
N ASP A 44 -15.02 -2.01 23.26
CA ASP A 44 -16.36 -1.86 23.84
C ASP A 44 -17.21 -1.01 22.87
N ILE A 45 -18.09 -1.69 22.14
CA ILE A 45 -18.93 -1.11 21.09
C ILE A 45 -19.85 -0.03 21.65
N HIS A 46 -20.39 -0.23 22.86
CA HIS A 46 -21.32 0.72 23.48
C HIS A 46 -20.58 1.99 23.90
N LYS A 47 -19.38 1.86 24.47
CA LYS A 47 -18.54 3.02 24.78
C LYS A 47 -18.09 3.74 23.52
N PHE A 48 -17.68 3.00 22.49
CA PHE A 48 -17.28 3.59 21.21
C PHE A 48 -18.41 4.44 20.62
N ARG A 49 -19.61 3.88 20.56
CA ARG A 49 -20.80 4.60 20.10
C ARG A 49 -21.08 5.83 20.95
N LYS A 50 -21.07 5.67 22.28
CA LYS A 50 -21.32 6.78 23.20
C LYS A 50 -20.34 7.93 22.94
N TYR A 51 -19.05 7.66 22.91
CA TYR A 51 -18.03 8.71 22.68
C TYR A 51 -18.12 9.32 21.28
N PHE A 52 -18.49 8.56 20.27
CA PHE A 52 -18.75 9.11 18.94
C PHE A 52 -19.89 10.16 19.01
N ILE A 53 -21.02 9.82 19.62
CA ILE A 53 -22.16 10.73 19.77
C ILE A 53 -21.78 11.95 20.63
N ASP A 54 -21.06 11.73 21.74
CA ASP A 54 -20.59 12.82 22.63
C ASP A 54 -19.72 13.81 21.86
N ILE A 55 -18.79 13.34 21.04
CA ILE A 55 -17.92 14.20 20.21
C ILE A 55 -18.71 14.92 19.12
N MET A 56 -19.70 14.25 18.51
CA MET A 56 -20.52 14.87 17.48
C MET A 56 -21.56 15.85 18.02
N ASN A 57 -21.84 15.81 19.31
CA ASN A 57 -22.82 16.69 19.93
C ASN A 57 -22.40 18.17 19.78
N GLY A 58 -23.28 18.97 19.16
CA GLY A 58 -23.01 20.37 18.85
C GLY A 58 -22.11 20.62 17.63
N ASN A 59 -21.59 19.58 17.00
CA ASN A 59 -20.80 19.70 15.77
C ASN A 59 -21.67 19.52 14.53
N VAL A 60 -21.30 20.22 13.45
CA VAL A 60 -21.96 20.05 12.15
C VAL A 60 -21.72 18.62 11.62
N VAL A 61 -22.78 17.97 11.19
CA VAL A 61 -22.70 16.63 10.61
C VAL A 61 -22.16 16.73 9.18
N ASN A 62 -20.93 16.30 8.99
CA ASN A 62 -20.25 16.18 7.70
C ASN A 62 -19.17 15.09 7.76
N GLU A 63 -18.63 14.71 6.61
CA GLU A 63 -17.63 13.64 6.47
C GLU A 63 -16.41 13.88 7.35
N LYS A 64 -15.91 15.11 7.39
CA LYS A 64 -14.75 15.51 8.20
C LYS A 64 -14.98 15.27 9.69
N ASN A 65 -16.07 15.81 10.23
CA ASN A 65 -16.38 15.72 11.66
C ASN A 65 -16.70 14.27 12.07
N CYS A 66 -17.42 13.52 11.23
CA CYS A 66 -17.65 12.10 11.46
C CYS A 66 -16.35 11.30 11.50
N LEU A 67 -15.42 11.55 10.57
CA LEU A 67 -14.13 10.88 10.57
C LEU A 67 -13.31 11.20 11.84
N LEU A 68 -13.24 12.46 12.22
CA LEU A 68 -12.55 12.88 13.45
C LEU A 68 -13.20 12.29 14.70
N ALA A 69 -14.54 12.22 14.75
CA ALA A 69 -15.26 11.61 15.86
C ALA A 69 -14.99 10.11 15.96
N ILE A 70 -14.90 9.39 14.83
CA ILE A 70 -14.49 7.97 14.80
C ILE A 70 -13.11 7.78 15.39
N TYR A 71 -12.10 8.57 14.97
CA TYR A 71 -10.76 8.50 15.51
C TYR A 71 -10.69 8.88 16.98
N GLY A 72 -11.44 9.94 17.39
CA GLY A 72 -11.53 10.40 18.76
C GLY A 72 -12.17 9.34 19.67
N ALA A 73 -13.31 8.80 19.30
CA ALA A 73 -13.99 7.75 20.06
C ALA A 73 -13.11 6.50 20.21
N TYR A 74 -12.43 6.09 19.14
CA TYR A 74 -11.49 4.98 19.20
C TYR A 74 -10.34 5.23 20.17
N ALA A 75 -9.72 6.42 20.12
CA ALA A 75 -8.64 6.78 21.03
C ALA A 75 -9.11 6.80 22.49
N ILE A 76 -10.29 7.35 22.79
CA ILE A 76 -10.84 7.41 24.15
C ILE A 76 -11.14 6.01 24.69
N VAL A 77 -11.74 5.14 23.87
CA VAL A 77 -12.03 3.74 24.28
C VAL A 77 -10.74 2.99 24.63
N LEU A 78 -9.63 3.32 23.96
CA LEU A 78 -8.31 2.80 24.27
C LEU A 78 -7.63 3.50 25.48
N GLY A 79 -8.32 4.38 26.19
CA GLY A 79 -7.78 5.11 27.33
C GLY A 79 -6.78 6.21 26.96
N GLN A 80 -6.79 6.66 25.72
CA GLN A 80 -5.87 7.70 25.24
C GLN A 80 -6.50 9.09 25.41
N ASP A 81 -5.68 10.06 25.80
CA ASP A 81 -6.08 11.47 25.88
C ASP A 81 -6.01 12.12 24.49
N ILE A 82 -7.17 12.42 23.91
CA ILE A 82 -7.28 13.03 22.58
C ILE A 82 -6.72 14.45 22.52
N PHE A 83 -6.73 15.19 23.64
CA PHE A 83 -6.22 16.56 23.70
C PHE A 83 -4.69 16.63 23.66
N LYS A 84 -4.00 15.52 23.94
CA LYS A 84 -2.56 15.39 23.76
C LYS A 84 -2.14 14.97 22.37
N LYS A 85 -3.10 14.65 21.48
CA LYS A 85 -2.78 14.25 20.11
C LYS A 85 -2.43 15.48 19.27
N LYS A 86 -1.24 15.48 18.71
CA LYS A 86 -0.77 16.54 17.78
C LYS A 86 -1.09 16.25 16.33
N ILE A 87 -1.11 14.97 15.95
CA ILE A 87 -1.28 14.50 14.59
C ILE A 87 -2.17 13.27 14.61
N PHE A 88 -3.01 13.10 13.59
CA PHE A 88 -3.59 11.83 13.26
C PHE A 88 -3.14 11.39 11.86
N PHE A 89 -2.93 10.09 11.69
CA PHE A 89 -2.59 9.50 10.41
C PHE A 89 -3.81 8.81 9.81
N HIS A 90 -4.10 9.12 8.56
CA HIS A 90 -5.12 8.41 7.80
C HIS A 90 -4.46 7.69 6.61
N HIS A 91 -4.67 6.37 6.53
CA HIS A 91 -4.08 5.55 5.48
C HIS A 91 -5.02 5.44 4.28
N ILE A 92 -4.56 5.94 3.14
CA ILE A 92 -5.30 5.89 1.88
C ILE A 92 -4.60 4.94 0.91
N HIS A 93 -5.27 3.84 0.54
CA HIS A 93 -4.72 2.84 -0.37
C HIS A 93 -4.69 3.27 -1.84
N HIS A 94 -5.56 4.19 -2.24
CA HIS A 94 -5.76 4.58 -3.64
C HIS A 94 -5.67 6.08 -3.79
N HIS A 95 -4.83 6.55 -4.71
CA HIS A 95 -4.64 7.98 -4.98
C HIS A 95 -5.94 8.68 -5.38
N GLU A 96 -6.84 7.97 -6.06
CA GLU A 96 -8.14 8.50 -6.47
C GLU A 96 -9.02 8.93 -5.29
N LYS A 97 -8.84 8.32 -4.12
CA LYS A 97 -9.56 8.68 -2.89
C LYS A 97 -8.93 9.86 -2.14
N LEU A 98 -7.71 10.24 -2.49
CA LEU A 98 -7.01 11.33 -1.83
C LEU A 98 -7.69 12.69 -2.11
N ALA A 99 -8.26 12.88 -3.29
CA ALA A 99 -8.95 14.12 -3.65
C ALA A 99 -10.09 14.46 -2.69
N SER A 100 -10.95 13.49 -2.35
CA SER A 100 -12.03 13.68 -1.39
C SER A 100 -11.48 14.02 0.00
N PHE A 101 -10.43 13.32 0.43
CA PHE A 101 -9.81 13.56 1.73
C PHE A 101 -9.20 14.98 1.83
N ILE A 102 -8.48 15.43 0.79
CA ILE A 102 -7.87 16.77 0.77
C ILE A 102 -8.94 17.88 0.78
N LYS A 103 -10.09 17.65 0.14
CA LYS A 103 -11.21 18.60 0.19
C LYS A 103 -11.63 18.90 1.63
N ASP A 104 -11.70 17.88 2.47
CA ASP A 104 -12.09 18.03 3.87
C ASP A 104 -10.92 18.47 4.78
N PHE A 105 -9.70 18.12 4.40
CA PHE A 105 -8.47 18.39 5.15
C PHE A 105 -7.42 19.06 4.24
N PRO A 106 -7.62 20.34 3.84
CA PRO A 106 -6.75 21.00 2.85
C PRO A 106 -5.30 21.19 3.32
N ALA A 107 -5.06 21.27 4.61
CA ALA A 107 -3.71 21.39 5.20
C ALA A 107 -3.01 20.05 5.44
N THR A 108 -3.51 18.96 4.83
CA THR A 108 -2.92 17.64 4.99
C THR A 108 -1.51 17.59 4.41
N LYS A 109 -0.57 17.07 5.19
CA LYS A 109 0.74 16.63 4.72
C LYS A 109 0.64 15.20 4.20
N ILE A 110 1.21 14.94 3.03
CA ILE A 110 1.10 13.64 2.37
C ILE A 110 2.43 12.90 2.48
N ILE A 111 2.41 11.71 3.08
CA ILE A 111 3.55 10.80 3.11
C ILE A 111 3.29 9.66 2.11
N SER A 112 4.13 9.59 1.08
CA SER A 112 4.10 8.49 0.12
C SER A 112 5.17 7.45 0.45
N MET A 113 4.73 6.25 0.82
CA MET A 113 5.66 5.14 1.04
C MET A 113 6.06 4.53 -0.31
N THR A 114 7.35 4.54 -0.60
CA THR A 114 7.90 3.91 -1.79
C THR A 114 8.81 2.74 -1.43
N ARG A 115 8.96 1.81 -2.36
CA ARG A 115 9.85 0.67 -2.27
C ARG A 115 10.46 0.42 -3.64
N ASP A 116 11.56 -0.34 -3.72
CA ASP A 116 12.04 -0.82 -5.02
C ASP A 116 10.85 -1.39 -5.82
N PRO A 117 10.48 -0.77 -6.94
CA PRO A 117 9.28 -1.16 -7.68
C PRO A 117 9.36 -2.60 -8.21
N ARG A 118 10.56 -3.14 -8.43
CA ARG A 118 10.76 -4.54 -8.85
C ARG A 118 10.45 -5.49 -7.69
N ALA A 119 10.90 -5.14 -6.49
CA ALA A 119 10.56 -5.88 -5.27
C ALA A 119 9.05 -5.78 -4.96
N ASN A 120 8.45 -4.63 -5.23
CA ASN A 120 7.02 -4.43 -5.04
C ASN A 120 6.20 -5.29 -6.01
N ILE A 121 6.54 -5.30 -7.31
CA ILE A 121 5.91 -6.19 -8.32
C ILE A 121 6.04 -7.65 -7.90
N THR A 122 7.25 -8.07 -7.52
CA THR A 122 7.50 -9.46 -7.11
C THR A 122 6.65 -9.84 -5.90
N SER A 123 6.61 -8.99 -4.88
CA SER A 123 5.81 -9.23 -3.68
C SER A 123 4.31 -9.32 -4.01
N GLY A 124 3.79 -8.39 -4.78
CA GLY A 124 2.35 -8.35 -5.08
C GLY A 124 1.90 -9.42 -6.06
N VAL A 125 2.73 -9.77 -7.03
CA VAL A 125 2.36 -10.77 -8.05
C VAL A 125 2.66 -12.20 -7.58
N TYR A 126 3.88 -12.45 -7.13
CA TYR A 126 4.31 -13.82 -6.83
C TYR A 126 3.90 -14.29 -5.43
N ASN A 127 3.99 -13.42 -4.42
CA ASN A 127 3.54 -13.80 -3.07
C ASN A 127 2.03 -13.97 -3.02
N HIS A 128 1.27 -13.10 -3.70
CA HIS A 128 -0.17 -13.25 -3.74
C HIS A 128 -0.58 -14.56 -4.40
N LYS A 129 0.09 -14.96 -5.49
CA LYS A 129 -0.10 -16.27 -6.11
C LYS A 129 0.16 -17.43 -5.13
N LYS A 130 1.17 -17.31 -4.28
CA LYS A 130 1.50 -18.35 -3.29
C LYS A 130 0.41 -18.53 -2.23
N TYR A 131 -0.19 -17.43 -1.77
CA TYR A 131 -1.14 -17.45 -0.65
C TYR A 131 -2.61 -17.46 -1.08
N ASN A 132 -2.91 -17.01 -2.28
CA ASN A 132 -4.26 -16.98 -2.83
C ASN A 132 -4.24 -17.25 -4.35
N PRO A 133 -3.88 -18.47 -4.76
CA PRO A 133 -3.70 -18.81 -6.17
C PRO A 133 -4.97 -18.66 -7.00
N GLU A 134 -6.14 -18.82 -6.38
CA GLU A 134 -7.43 -18.75 -7.08
C GLU A 134 -7.82 -17.31 -7.44
N SER A 135 -7.37 -16.32 -6.69
CA SER A 135 -7.64 -14.91 -6.97
C SER A 135 -6.71 -14.31 -8.03
N MET A 136 -5.65 -15.02 -8.40
CA MET A 136 -4.65 -14.55 -9.35
C MET A 136 -5.12 -14.70 -10.79
N ASN A 137 -5.65 -13.62 -11.31
CA ASN A 137 -6.03 -13.50 -12.73
C ASN A 137 -5.33 -12.30 -13.37
N GLY A 138 -5.44 -12.20 -14.69
CA GLY A 138 -4.83 -11.12 -15.46
C GLY A 138 -5.27 -9.72 -15.03
N ALA A 139 -6.50 -9.58 -14.53
CA ALA A 139 -7.02 -8.31 -14.03
C ALA A 139 -6.25 -7.85 -12.79
N HIS A 140 -6.10 -8.72 -11.80
CA HIS A 140 -5.37 -8.40 -10.57
C HIS A 140 -3.94 -7.97 -10.87
N GLN A 141 -3.24 -8.73 -11.70
CA GLN A 141 -1.85 -8.44 -12.09
C GLN A 141 -1.73 -7.11 -12.84
N TYR A 142 -2.61 -6.88 -13.82
CA TYR A 142 -2.65 -5.63 -14.57
C TYR A 142 -2.84 -4.42 -13.66
N PHE A 143 -3.87 -4.45 -12.79
CA PHE A 143 -4.14 -3.34 -11.88
C PHE A 143 -3.00 -3.10 -10.90
N TYR A 144 -2.39 -4.17 -10.40
CA TYR A 144 -1.25 -4.07 -9.49
C TYR A 144 -0.05 -3.40 -10.16
N ILE A 145 0.35 -3.85 -11.34
CA ILE A 145 1.46 -3.26 -12.11
C ILE A 145 1.15 -1.84 -12.53
N ASN A 146 -0.07 -1.57 -13.01
CA ASN A 146 -0.48 -0.22 -13.40
C ASN A 146 -0.36 0.76 -12.21
N ARG A 147 -0.75 0.32 -11.01
CA ARG A 147 -0.60 1.13 -9.80
C ARG A 147 0.87 1.41 -9.49
N ILE A 148 1.74 0.40 -9.59
CA ILE A 148 3.18 0.57 -9.35
C ILE A 148 3.79 1.51 -10.40
N LEU A 149 3.43 1.39 -11.67
CA LEU A 149 3.93 2.27 -12.73
C LEU A 149 3.46 3.72 -12.57
N LYS A 150 2.24 3.95 -12.10
CA LYS A 150 1.73 5.30 -11.79
C LYS A 150 2.50 5.96 -10.65
N ASP A 151 2.75 5.20 -9.59
CA ASP A 151 3.46 5.63 -8.38
C ASP A 151 3.00 6.98 -7.80
N ALA A 152 3.85 7.60 -6.98
CA ALA A 152 3.63 8.89 -6.34
C ALA A 152 3.48 10.07 -7.32
N ARG A 153 3.80 9.92 -8.60
CA ARG A 153 3.48 10.93 -9.65
C ARG A 153 2.01 11.34 -9.69
N ALA A 154 1.11 10.44 -9.27
CA ALA A 154 -0.29 10.78 -9.15
C ALA A 154 -0.57 11.85 -8.09
N LEU A 155 0.40 12.14 -7.22
CA LEU A 155 0.32 13.16 -6.17
C LEU A 155 0.75 14.56 -6.66
N GLU A 156 1.45 14.65 -7.78
CA GLU A 156 1.94 15.92 -8.34
C GLU A 156 0.81 16.91 -8.72
N ILE A 157 -0.40 16.39 -8.87
CA ILE A 157 -1.59 17.23 -9.15
C ILE A 157 -2.12 17.99 -7.93
N TYR A 158 -1.63 17.65 -6.73
CA TYR A 158 -2.05 18.29 -5.49
C TYR A 158 -1.01 19.33 -5.07
N ASN A 159 -1.49 20.49 -4.63
CA ASN A 159 -0.65 21.54 -4.06
C ASN A 159 -0.28 21.32 -2.60
N ASN A 160 -0.56 20.13 -2.08
CA ASN A 160 -0.26 19.79 -0.70
C ASN A 160 1.23 19.51 -0.51
N GLU A 161 1.71 19.82 0.68
CA GLU A 161 3.05 19.44 1.10
C GLU A 161 3.16 17.91 1.13
N PHE A 162 4.06 17.35 0.34
CA PHE A 162 4.25 15.90 0.32
C PHE A 162 5.72 15.50 0.31
N ILE A 163 5.97 14.28 0.79
CA ILE A 163 7.28 13.66 0.80
C ILE A 163 7.17 12.17 0.53
N SER A 164 8.12 11.64 -0.23
CA SER A 164 8.29 10.19 -0.38
C SER A 164 9.29 9.64 0.62
N ILE A 165 9.02 8.47 1.15
CA ILE A 165 9.94 7.77 2.06
C ILE A 165 10.17 6.36 1.53
N LYS A 166 11.45 5.98 1.41
CA LYS A 166 11.81 4.61 1.05
C LYS A 166 11.52 3.69 2.24
N LEU A 167 10.81 2.61 2.00
CA LEU A 167 10.58 1.57 3.00
C LEU A 167 11.91 1.06 3.58
N GLU A 168 12.91 0.93 2.72
CA GLU A 168 14.26 0.49 3.06
C GLU A 168 15.03 1.46 3.98
N SER A 169 14.57 2.71 4.04
CA SER A 169 15.19 3.77 4.86
C SER A 169 14.48 3.97 6.21
N LEU A 170 13.29 3.44 6.41
CA LEU A 170 12.52 3.63 7.65
C LEU A 170 13.21 3.08 8.91
N GLY A 171 14.10 2.10 8.76
CA GLY A 171 14.91 1.61 9.89
C GLY A 171 16.08 2.50 10.27
N ARG A 172 16.35 3.57 9.50
CA ARG A 172 17.48 4.48 9.75
C ARG A 172 17.03 5.63 10.65
N GLU A 173 17.77 5.84 11.72
CA GLU A 173 17.46 6.92 12.67
C GLU A 173 17.43 8.29 12.00
N ASN A 174 18.39 8.60 11.13
CA ASN A 174 18.44 9.88 10.43
C ASN A 174 17.17 10.13 9.60
N THR A 175 16.65 9.13 8.90
CA THR A 175 15.40 9.24 8.13
C THR A 175 14.21 9.55 9.05
N LEU A 176 14.13 8.88 10.20
CA LEU A 176 13.06 9.10 11.17
C LEU A 176 13.18 10.47 11.87
N ARG A 177 14.39 10.96 12.13
CA ARG A 177 14.61 12.32 12.63
C ARG A 177 14.17 13.38 11.62
N GLN A 178 14.54 13.23 10.35
CA GLN A 178 14.10 14.14 9.29
C GLN A 178 12.59 14.10 9.11
N LEU A 179 11.96 12.91 9.20
CA LEU A 179 10.50 12.79 9.18
C LEU A 179 9.84 13.50 10.35
N ALA A 180 10.37 13.36 11.57
CA ALA A 180 9.86 14.04 12.74
C ALA A 180 9.92 15.56 12.59
N ILE A 181 11.05 16.09 12.09
CA ILE A 181 11.22 17.52 11.80
C ILE A 181 10.17 17.99 10.77
N TRP A 182 10.02 17.25 9.67
CA TRP A 182 9.06 17.58 8.62
C TRP A 182 7.61 17.56 9.12
N LEU A 183 7.28 16.64 10.04
CA LEU A 183 5.97 16.57 10.69
C LEU A 183 5.77 17.66 11.78
N GLY A 184 6.84 18.33 12.23
CA GLY A 184 6.79 19.28 13.34
C GLY A 184 6.60 18.61 14.71
N ILE A 185 7.15 17.40 14.90
CA ILE A 185 7.12 16.67 16.17
C ILE A 185 8.54 16.36 16.67
N GLU A 186 8.66 16.10 17.96
CA GLU A 186 9.91 15.63 18.53
C GLU A 186 10.20 14.19 18.09
N TYR A 187 11.47 13.92 17.82
CA TYR A 187 11.91 12.56 17.56
C TYR A 187 11.79 11.69 18.81
N SER A 188 11.36 10.46 18.61
CA SER A 188 11.31 9.44 19.66
C SER A 188 11.76 8.09 19.11
N GLU A 189 12.49 7.33 19.90
CA GLU A 189 12.88 5.93 19.58
C GLU A 189 11.66 5.02 19.30
N LYS A 190 10.49 5.40 19.82
CA LYS A 190 9.22 4.71 19.54
C LYS A 190 8.85 4.71 18.05
N LEU A 191 9.37 5.65 17.26
CA LEU A 191 9.18 5.67 15.82
C LEU A 191 9.82 4.46 15.09
N LYS A 192 10.76 3.79 15.73
CA LYS A 192 11.39 2.56 15.22
C LYS A 192 10.52 1.31 15.45
N ILE A 193 9.45 1.42 16.23
CA ILE A 193 8.63 0.28 16.66
C ILE A 193 7.34 0.26 15.87
N SER A 194 7.05 -0.84 15.21
CA SER A 194 5.75 -1.05 14.59
C SER A 194 4.72 -1.44 15.64
N THR A 195 3.63 -0.68 15.75
CA THR A 195 2.59 -0.92 16.75
C THR A 195 1.20 -0.96 16.15
N TRP A 196 0.31 -1.67 16.82
CA TRP A 196 -1.13 -1.60 16.62
C TRP A 196 -1.78 -1.12 17.92
N ALA A 197 -2.38 0.07 17.86
CA ALA A 197 -2.99 0.73 19.03
C ALA A 197 -2.07 0.78 20.28
N GLY A 198 -0.76 0.95 20.05
CA GLY A 198 0.24 1.02 21.13
C GLY A 198 0.89 -0.30 21.53
N LEU A 199 0.33 -1.44 21.14
CA LEU A 199 0.95 -2.76 21.34
C LEU A 199 1.88 -3.10 20.17
N ILE A 200 2.97 -3.82 20.43
CA ILE A 200 3.90 -4.25 19.39
C ILE A 200 3.15 -5.11 18.36
N TRP A 201 3.29 -4.72 17.10
CA TRP A 201 2.70 -5.45 15.98
C TRP A 201 3.73 -6.33 15.29
N ASN A 202 3.47 -7.62 15.27
CA ASN A 202 4.40 -8.62 14.76
C ASN A 202 4.19 -9.01 13.29
N GLY A 203 3.50 -8.16 12.56
CA GLY A 203 3.24 -8.35 11.13
C GLY A 203 1.97 -9.14 10.83
N ASP A 204 1.62 -9.17 9.55
CA ASP A 204 0.46 -9.90 9.06
C ASP A 204 0.73 -11.40 8.88
N ARG A 205 -0.33 -12.16 8.62
CA ARG A 205 -0.26 -13.59 8.39
C ARG A 205 0.46 -13.97 7.09
N LEU A 206 0.51 -13.06 6.14
CA LEU A 206 1.17 -13.28 4.85
C LEU A 206 2.70 -13.28 5.01
N SER A 207 3.22 -12.55 5.99
CA SER A 207 4.62 -12.66 6.37
C SER A 207 4.79 -13.88 7.28
N GLN A 208 5.17 -15.01 6.75
CA GLN A 208 5.38 -16.25 7.50
C GLN A 208 6.49 -16.18 8.57
N GLN A 209 7.21 -15.09 8.64
CA GLN A 209 8.24 -14.86 9.62
C GLN A 209 7.61 -14.35 10.91
N LYS A 210 7.84 -15.05 12.01
CA LYS A 210 7.58 -14.52 13.35
C LYS A 210 8.56 -13.37 13.58
N ARG A 211 8.09 -12.15 13.38
CA ARG A 211 8.89 -10.97 13.67
C ARG A 211 8.93 -10.79 15.16
N ARG A 212 10.08 -10.93 15.74
CA ARG A 212 10.32 -10.51 17.10
C ARG A 212 10.88 -9.10 17.07
N GLY A 213 10.18 -8.17 17.66
CA GLY A 213 10.79 -6.98 18.18
C GLY A 213 10.82 -5.76 17.30
N VAL A 214 11.57 -4.89 17.80
CA VAL A 214 11.78 -3.50 17.46
C VAL A 214 12.39 -3.39 16.08
N GLY A 215 11.74 -2.62 15.20
CA GLY A 215 12.34 -2.15 13.97
C GLY A 215 11.93 -2.91 12.71
N PHE A 216 12.40 -2.39 11.60
CA PHE A 216 12.23 -3.00 10.28
C PHE A 216 13.22 -4.15 10.10
N SER A 217 12.71 -5.37 9.92
CA SER A 217 13.59 -6.51 9.72
C SER A 217 14.32 -6.40 8.38
N LYS A 218 15.62 -6.68 8.39
CA LYS A 218 16.44 -6.69 7.16
C LYS A 218 15.91 -7.67 6.12
N GLU A 219 15.25 -8.73 6.56
CA GLU A 219 14.68 -9.76 5.69
C GLU A 219 13.45 -9.26 4.91
N LEU A 220 12.66 -8.30 5.46
CA LEU A 220 11.61 -7.60 4.72
C LEU A 220 12.15 -6.71 3.62
N LEU A 221 13.34 -6.22 3.84
CA LEU A 221 14.07 -5.35 2.92
C LEU A 221 14.90 -6.18 1.94
N ALA A 222 15.07 -7.47 2.19
CA ALA A 222 15.80 -8.38 1.30
C ALA A 222 15.13 -8.40 -0.09
N ASN A 223 15.91 -8.01 -1.08
CA ASN A 223 15.46 -7.88 -2.46
C ASN A 223 15.52 -9.23 -3.18
N ASN A 224 14.66 -10.18 -2.80
CA ASN A 224 14.56 -11.49 -3.47
C ASN A 224 14.02 -11.40 -4.91
N TRP A 225 13.71 -10.19 -5.40
CA TRP A 225 13.22 -10.01 -6.75
C TRP A 225 14.26 -10.42 -7.81
N GLU A 226 15.53 -10.37 -7.49
CA GLU A 226 16.60 -10.76 -8.40
C GLU A 226 16.55 -12.24 -8.77
N ASP A 227 16.15 -13.08 -7.86
CA ASP A 227 16.02 -14.53 -8.09
C ASP A 227 14.67 -14.92 -8.71
N ILE A 228 13.65 -14.11 -8.49
CA ILE A 228 12.27 -14.40 -8.90
C ILE A 228 11.98 -13.88 -10.32
N LEU A 229 12.40 -12.65 -10.63
CA LEU A 229 12.17 -12.09 -11.95
C LEU A 229 13.11 -12.69 -13.01
N SER A 230 12.57 -13.06 -14.16
CA SER A 230 13.39 -13.50 -15.30
C SER A 230 14.31 -12.37 -15.79
N LYS A 231 15.39 -12.73 -16.48
CA LYS A 231 16.31 -11.75 -17.10
C LYS A 231 15.55 -10.78 -18.02
N LYS A 232 14.58 -11.26 -18.78
CA LYS A 232 13.74 -10.44 -19.65
C LYS A 232 12.89 -9.46 -18.83
N ASP A 233 12.19 -9.93 -17.81
CA ASP A 233 11.30 -9.09 -17.02
C ASP A 233 12.09 -8.02 -16.25
N LYS A 234 13.26 -8.37 -15.70
CA LYS A 234 14.20 -7.40 -15.11
C LYS A 234 14.59 -6.31 -16.10
N TYR A 235 14.90 -6.71 -17.34
CA TYR A 235 15.31 -5.77 -18.38
C TYR A 235 14.18 -4.81 -18.75
N ILE A 236 12.96 -5.31 -18.91
CA ILE A 236 11.76 -4.49 -19.18
C ILE A 236 11.52 -3.51 -18.03
N PHE A 237 11.46 -3.99 -16.79
CA PHE A 237 11.16 -3.14 -15.64
C PHE A 237 12.27 -2.10 -15.36
N ASN A 238 13.52 -2.46 -15.55
CA ASN A 238 14.62 -1.51 -15.46
C ASN A 238 14.48 -0.39 -16.48
N PHE A 239 14.04 -0.69 -17.69
CA PHE A 239 13.81 0.32 -18.72
C PHE A 239 12.61 1.21 -18.38
N LEU A 240 11.44 0.62 -18.13
CA LEU A 240 10.20 1.38 -17.90
C LEU A 240 10.23 2.26 -16.65
N MET A 241 11.08 1.92 -15.68
CA MET A 241 11.16 2.62 -14.39
C MET A 241 12.53 3.24 -14.11
N ASN A 242 13.38 3.39 -15.14
CA ASN A 242 14.77 3.83 -14.96
C ASN A 242 14.89 5.15 -14.20
N LYS A 243 14.10 6.16 -14.54
CA LYS A 243 14.13 7.47 -13.88
C LYS A 243 13.76 7.40 -12.41
N ARG A 244 12.79 6.56 -12.08
CA ARG A 244 12.40 6.29 -10.70
C ARG A 244 13.49 5.55 -9.94
N LEU A 245 14.11 4.53 -10.56
CA LEU A 245 15.20 3.78 -9.96
C LEU A 245 16.42 4.68 -9.72
N GLU A 246 16.74 5.56 -10.66
CA GLU A 246 17.80 6.55 -10.55
C GLU A 246 17.50 7.55 -9.42
N HIS A 247 16.32 8.14 -9.41
CA HIS A 247 15.90 9.14 -8.43
C HIS A 247 15.99 8.62 -6.99
N TYR A 248 15.50 7.40 -6.73
CA TYR A 248 15.58 6.78 -5.41
C TYR A 248 16.90 6.03 -5.14
N ASN A 249 17.88 6.17 -6.01
CA ASN A 249 19.18 5.53 -5.88
C ASN A 249 19.09 4.00 -5.64
N TYR A 250 18.26 3.32 -6.45
CA TYR A 250 18.23 1.87 -6.50
C TYR A 250 19.26 1.35 -7.49
N ASN A 251 19.86 0.19 -7.19
CA ASN A 251 20.76 -0.45 -8.13
C ASN A 251 20.03 -0.93 -9.39
N PHE A 252 20.46 -0.48 -10.56
CA PHE A 252 19.89 -0.90 -11.85
C PHE A 252 20.92 -0.81 -12.97
N LYS A 253 20.70 -1.60 -14.02
CA LYS A 253 21.53 -1.56 -15.21
C LYS A 253 21.15 -0.33 -16.05
N LYS A 254 22.12 0.53 -16.33
CA LYS A 254 21.88 1.72 -17.19
C LYS A 254 21.34 1.29 -18.56
N ILE A 255 20.42 2.08 -19.07
CA ILE A 255 19.83 1.92 -20.40
C ILE A 255 20.91 2.19 -21.45
N ASN A 256 21.00 1.34 -22.45
CA ASN A 256 21.82 1.54 -23.63
C ASN A 256 20.95 1.74 -24.88
N VAL A 257 21.57 2.16 -25.98
CA VAL A 257 20.85 2.42 -27.25
C VAL A 257 20.06 1.18 -27.72
N ILE A 258 20.60 -0.01 -27.54
CA ILE A 258 19.96 -1.28 -27.92
C ILE A 258 18.63 -1.46 -27.16
N SER A 259 18.55 -0.97 -25.90
CA SER A 259 17.33 -1.05 -25.11
C SER A 259 16.15 -0.36 -25.78
N TYR A 260 16.38 0.79 -26.42
CA TYR A 260 15.31 1.53 -27.11
C TYR A 260 14.75 0.76 -28.33
N LEU A 261 15.55 -0.07 -28.95
CA LEU A 261 15.11 -0.91 -30.08
C LEU A 261 14.42 -2.19 -29.61
N LEU A 262 14.93 -2.82 -28.55
CA LEU A 262 14.45 -4.14 -28.13
C LEU A 262 13.18 -4.09 -27.26
N ILE A 263 13.02 -3.07 -26.41
CA ILE A 263 11.92 -3.02 -25.44
C ILE A 263 10.54 -3.04 -26.06
N PRO A 264 10.25 -2.33 -27.19
CA PRO A 264 8.94 -2.43 -27.83
C PRO A 264 8.53 -3.88 -28.17
N PHE A 265 9.48 -4.68 -28.67
CA PHE A 265 9.24 -6.09 -28.99
C PHE A 265 9.11 -6.95 -27.72
N LEU A 266 9.97 -6.71 -26.73
CA LEU A 266 9.89 -7.45 -25.46
C LEU A 266 8.60 -7.13 -24.68
N ASN A 267 8.04 -5.94 -24.83
CA ASN A 267 6.76 -5.55 -24.22
C ASN A 267 5.58 -6.35 -24.77
N ILE A 268 5.68 -6.84 -26.02
CA ILE A 268 4.65 -7.70 -26.62
C ILE A 268 4.71 -9.12 -26.05
N MET A 269 5.89 -9.58 -25.62
CA MET A 269 6.05 -10.94 -25.10
C MET A 269 5.42 -11.09 -23.70
N PRO A 270 4.81 -12.25 -23.38
CA PRO A 270 4.29 -12.52 -22.05
C PRO A 270 5.40 -12.42 -20.99
N LEU A 271 5.13 -11.76 -19.88
CA LEU A 271 5.96 -11.79 -18.68
C LEU A 271 5.96 -13.20 -18.08
N SER A 272 6.96 -13.49 -17.25
CA SER A 272 7.14 -14.87 -16.74
C SER A 272 5.91 -15.41 -16.02
N TYR A 273 5.23 -14.57 -15.23
CA TYR A 273 4.01 -14.94 -14.54
C TYR A 273 2.78 -15.02 -15.46
N GLU A 274 2.77 -14.28 -16.59
CA GLU A 274 1.70 -14.35 -17.59
C GLU A 274 1.76 -15.64 -18.43
N LYS A 275 2.97 -16.16 -18.67
CA LYS A 275 3.16 -17.38 -19.47
C LYS A 275 2.33 -18.56 -18.95
N GLU A 276 2.26 -18.70 -17.63
CA GLU A 276 1.47 -19.77 -17.03
C GLU A 276 -0.03 -19.58 -17.30
N MET A 277 -0.56 -18.36 -17.11
CA MET A 277 -1.99 -18.07 -17.30
C MET A 277 -2.44 -18.11 -18.76
N LEU A 278 -1.52 -17.88 -19.69
CA LEU A 278 -1.78 -17.93 -21.13
C LEU A 278 -1.44 -19.29 -21.73
N SER A 279 -0.94 -20.23 -20.93
CA SER A 279 -0.52 -21.55 -21.42
C SER A 279 -1.70 -22.50 -21.62
N ILE A 280 -1.58 -23.39 -22.61
CA ILE A 280 -2.57 -24.43 -22.90
C ILE A 280 -2.87 -25.29 -21.66
N PRO A 281 -1.87 -25.78 -20.87
CA PRO A 281 -2.15 -26.56 -19.68
C PRO A 281 -2.98 -25.79 -18.63
N PHE A 282 -2.83 -24.47 -18.54
CA PHE A 282 -3.62 -23.66 -17.62
C PHE A 282 -5.09 -23.57 -18.07
N ILE A 283 -5.32 -23.45 -19.37
CA ILE A 283 -6.68 -23.39 -19.96
C ILE A 283 -7.47 -24.67 -19.65
N PHE A 284 -6.80 -25.80 -19.56
CA PHE A 284 -7.42 -27.10 -19.26
C PHE A 284 -7.52 -27.44 -17.77
N LYS A 285 -7.04 -26.57 -16.86
CA LYS A 285 -7.25 -26.76 -15.41
C LYS A 285 -8.75 -26.76 -15.07
N GLU A 286 -9.12 -27.53 -14.06
CA GLU A 286 -10.49 -27.67 -13.57
C GLU A 286 -11.17 -26.32 -13.27
N THR A 287 -10.42 -25.37 -12.69
CA THR A 287 -10.91 -24.01 -12.41
C THR A 287 -11.30 -23.25 -13.67
N MET A 288 -10.58 -23.47 -14.78
CA MET A 288 -10.87 -22.81 -16.06
C MET A 288 -12.05 -23.47 -16.77
N LYS A 289 -12.21 -24.78 -16.65
CA LYS A 289 -13.41 -25.46 -17.16
C LYS A 289 -14.68 -24.97 -16.50
N LYS A 290 -14.62 -24.68 -15.18
CA LYS A 290 -15.75 -24.14 -14.43
C LYS A 290 -16.04 -22.66 -14.74
N ASN A 291 -15.03 -21.89 -15.18
CA ASN A 291 -15.20 -20.47 -15.48
C ASN A 291 -14.40 -20.03 -16.72
N PRO A 292 -14.89 -20.36 -17.93
CA PRO A 292 -14.19 -20.03 -19.18
C PRO A 292 -14.03 -18.52 -19.42
N LYS A 293 -14.83 -17.68 -18.77
CA LYS A 293 -14.69 -16.21 -18.84
C LYS A 293 -13.34 -15.74 -18.34
N LEU A 294 -12.70 -16.47 -17.41
CA LEU A 294 -11.37 -16.12 -16.92
C LEU A 294 -10.30 -16.22 -18.02
N ILE A 295 -10.45 -17.11 -18.98
CA ILE A 295 -9.51 -17.24 -20.10
C ILE A 295 -9.55 -15.96 -20.94
N ILE A 296 -10.76 -15.54 -21.34
CA ILE A 296 -10.96 -14.31 -22.12
C ILE A 296 -10.42 -13.10 -21.34
N LEU A 297 -10.71 -13.05 -20.03
CA LEU A 297 -10.26 -11.99 -19.15
C LEU A 297 -8.73 -11.92 -19.08
N ASN A 298 -8.05 -13.05 -18.99
CA ASN A 298 -6.58 -13.10 -18.94
C ASN A 298 -5.96 -12.55 -20.23
N TYR A 299 -6.46 -12.95 -21.40
CA TYR A 299 -6.01 -12.42 -22.71
C TYR A 299 -6.32 -10.93 -22.86
N TYR A 300 -7.51 -10.48 -22.45
CA TYR A 300 -7.87 -9.08 -22.46
C TYR A 300 -6.90 -8.22 -21.63
N TYR A 301 -6.60 -8.62 -20.41
CA TYR A 301 -5.67 -7.87 -19.57
C TYR A 301 -4.21 -8.00 -20.00
N TYR A 302 -3.83 -9.10 -20.65
CA TYR A 302 -2.55 -9.21 -21.31
C TYR A 302 -2.38 -8.13 -22.40
N ILE A 303 -3.37 -7.95 -23.25
CA ILE A 303 -3.36 -6.88 -24.28
C ILE A 303 -3.31 -5.50 -23.61
N LYS A 304 -4.11 -5.26 -22.58
CA LYS A 304 -4.06 -4.01 -21.81
C LYS A 304 -2.69 -3.75 -21.21
N ARG A 305 -2.00 -4.77 -20.73
CA ARG A 305 -0.63 -4.65 -20.22
C ARG A 305 0.35 -4.25 -21.33
N ILE A 306 0.23 -4.80 -22.53
CA ILE A 306 1.05 -4.41 -23.68
C ILE A 306 0.86 -2.91 -23.96
N ILE A 307 -0.38 -2.44 -24.07
CA ILE A 307 -0.69 -1.02 -24.29
C ILE A 307 -0.12 -0.14 -23.19
N LEU A 308 -0.27 -0.57 -21.92
CA LEU A 308 0.28 0.13 -20.77
C LEU A 308 1.81 0.25 -20.86
N PHE A 309 2.51 -0.84 -21.20
CA PHE A 309 3.96 -0.85 -21.29
C PHE A 309 4.47 0.00 -22.46
N GLN A 310 3.76 0.00 -23.61
CA GLN A 310 4.08 0.91 -24.72
C GLN A 310 3.90 2.37 -24.32
N LYS A 311 2.85 2.70 -23.57
CA LYS A 311 2.67 4.06 -23.03
C LYS A 311 3.86 4.47 -22.15
N TYR A 312 4.32 3.61 -21.24
CA TYR A 312 5.47 3.91 -20.36
C TYR A 312 6.79 3.88 -21.11
N TYR A 313 6.92 3.09 -22.16
CA TYR A 313 8.06 3.14 -23.08
C TYR A 313 8.22 4.55 -23.68
N TRP A 314 7.14 5.12 -24.22
CA TRP A 314 7.16 6.49 -24.78
C TRP A 314 7.46 7.55 -23.72
N LYS A 315 6.94 7.41 -22.52
CA LYS A 315 7.28 8.29 -21.39
C LYS A 315 8.78 8.26 -21.06
N THR A 316 9.37 7.08 -21.10
CA THR A 316 10.80 6.87 -20.86
C THR A 316 11.64 7.52 -21.98
N ILE A 317 11.25 7.37 -23.23
CA ILE A 317 11.93 7.98 -24.38
C ILE A 317 11.85 9.50 -24.31
N ASN A 318 10.68 10.05 -24.01
CA ASN A 318 10.47 11.49 -23.89
C ASN A 318 11.14 12.08 -22.63
N ASN A 319 11.88 11.25 -21.91
CA ASN A 319 12.69 11.65 -20.76
C ASN A 319 11.90 12.39 -19.68
N GLU A 320 10.65 11.99 -19.45
CA GLU A 320 9.85 12.56 -18.36
C GLU A 320 10.64 12.48 -17.05
N SER A 321 10.89 13.63 -16.42
CA SER A 321 11.60 13.70 -15.15
C SER A 321 10.79 13.03 -14.04
N PHE A 322 11.50 12.53 -13.04
CA PHE A 322 10.93 11.99 -11.81
C PHE A 322 11.62 12.70 -10.65
N ASN A 323 11.04 13.83 -10.20
CA ASN A 323 11.66 14.74 -9.24
C ASN A 323 10.73 14.95 -8.03
N LEU A 324 10.39 13.88 -7.33
CA LEU A 324 9.57 13.98 -6.13
C LEU A 324 10.44 14.20 -4.89
N PRO A 325 10.07 15.07 -3.94
CA PRO A 325 10.81 15.19 -2.68
C PRO A 325 10.82 13.86 -1.94
N TYR A 326 12.01 13.43 -1.46
CA TYR A 326 12.11 12.19 -0.71
C TYR A 326 13.11 12.26 0.44
N LEU A 327 12.84 11.44 1.47
CA LEU A 327 13.75 11.12 2.56
C LEU A 327 14.37 9.74 2.33
N GLY A 328 15.69 9.66 2.33
CA GLY A 328 16.39 8.42 2.02
C GLY A 328 17.68 8.18 2.75
#